data_aa8d6a2023639b0668c65fd579dc4e16
#
_entry.id   aa8d6a2023639b0668c65fd579dc4e16
#
_cell.length_a   1.000
_cell.length_b   1.000
_cell.length_c   1.000
_cell.angle_alpha   90.00
_cell.angle_beta   90.00
_cell.angle_gamma   90.00
#
_symmetry.space_group_name_H-M   'P 1'
#
loop_
_entity.id
_entity.type
_entity.pdbx_description
1 polymer ?
#
loop_
_entity_poly.entity_id
_entity_poly.type
_entity_poly.pdbx_seq_one_letter_code
_entity_poly.pdbx_strand_id
1 'polypeptide(L)'
;VSIVTSLKQILPQVKTFIMQVIFVIIMVLIITSLGLTLWIYSSIVKPLNKLKLATDNIKEGNMDFEMPKVSNNEIGDVCRDFEEMRVVLKQSAEDKIKSDAEEKELIRNISHDLKTPLTAIKGYVEGLRDGIANTPEKQAKYIQTIANKVNDMDKLIDELTIYSRLDTNRVPYTFVRCNVSDY
;
A
#
# COMPACT_ATOMS: atom_id res chain seq x y z
N VAL A 1 -2.83 85.98 34.23
CA VAL A 1 -3.30 86.02 32.83
C VAL A 1 -2.36 85.12 31.94
N SER A 2 -1.03 85.08 32.15
CA SER A 2 -0.06 84.33 31.30
C SER A 2 -0.20 82.80 31.39
N ILE A 3 -0.57 82.18 32.52
CA ILE A 3 -0.68 80.75 32.73
C ILE A 3 -1.90 80.15 31.99
N VAL A 4 -3.03 80.90 31.97
CA VAL A 4 -4.26 80.49 31.31
C VAL A 4 -4.10 80.44 29.75
N THR A 5 -3.33 81.40 29.21
CA THR A 5 -3.01 81.49 27.79
C THR A 5 -2.05 80.34 27.34
N SER A 6 -1.06 79.98 28.16
CA SER A 6 -0.17 78.86 27.91
C SER A 6 -0.91 77.54 27.95
N LEU A 7 -1.82 77.30 28.89
CA LEU A 7 -2.64 76.07 28.95
C LEU A 7 -3.57 75.92 27.74
N LYS A 8 -4.18 77.04 27.25
CA LYS A 8 -5.03 76.99 26.05
C LYS A 8 -4.26 76.63 24.75
N GLN A 9 -2.98 76.96 24.69
CA GLN A 9 -2.13 76.55 23.52
C GLN A 9 -1.58 75.12 23.61
N ILE A 10 -1.29 74.61 24.81
CA ILE A 10 -0.74 73.32 25.05
C ILE A 10 -1.79 72.20 24.93
N LEU A 11 -3.01 72.42 25.39
CA LEU A 11 -4.09 71.41 25.33
C LEU A 11 -4.38 70.83 23.94
N PRO A 12 -4.49 71.63 22.85
CA PRO A 12 -4.75 71.09 21.53
C PRO A 12 -3.53 70.31 20.99
N GLN A 13 -2.31 70.71 21.30
CA GLN A 13 -1.10 70.01 20.88
C GLN A 13 -0.98 68.63 21.54
N VAL A 14 -1.27 68.53 22.85
CA VAL A 14 -1.30 67.28 23.59
C VAL A 14 -2.39 66.32 23.03
N LYS A 15 -3.59 66.89 22.75
CA LYS A 15 -4.68 66.12 22.15
C LYS A 15 -4.28 65.54 20.78
N THR A 16 -3.66 66.31 19.91
CA THR A 16 -3.18 65.91 18.60
C THR A 16 -2.10 64.82 18.72
N PHE A 17 -1.16 64.99 19.65
CA PHE A 17 -0.12 63.99 19.92
C PHE A 17 -0.71 62.65 20.40
N ILE A 18 -1.67 62.69 21.34
CA ILE A 18 -2.35 61.48 21.81
C ILE A 18 -3.08 60.79 20.67
N MET A 19 -3.79 61.52 19.82
CA MET A 19 -4.48 60.95 18.63
C MET A 19 -3.52 60.29 17.66
N GLN A 20 -2.36 60.90 17.42
CA GLN A 20 -1.30 60.32 16.57
C GLN A 20 -0.75 59.01 17.16
N VAL A 21 -0.47 59.00 18.46
CA VAL A 21 0.02 57.80 19.16
C VAL A 21 -1.02 56.66 19.08
N ILE A 22 -2.28 56.95 19.33
CA ILE A 22 -3.38 56.00 19.23
C ILE A 22 -3.48 55.43 17.80
N PHE A 23 -3.39 56.29 16.78
CA PHE A 23 -3.43 55.88 15.36
C PHE A 23 -2.26 54.94 15.03
N VAL A 24 -1.07 55.26 15.46
CA VAL A 24 0.12 54.40 15.24
C VAL A 24 -0.05 53.04 15.93
N ILE A 25 -0.54 53.03 17.18
CA ILE A 25 -0.79 51.75 17.89
C ILE A 25 -1.81 50.89 17.14
N ILE A 26 -2.92 51.49 16.69
CA ILE A 26 -3.95 50.75 15.91
C ILE A 26 -3.34 50.20 14.60
N MET A 27 -2.55 50.98 13.90
CA MET A 27 -1.91 50.59 12.67
C MET A 27 -0.95 49.40 12.89
N VAL A 28 -0.14 49.45 13.94
CA VAL A 28 0.76 48.35 14.32
C VAL A 28 -0.03 47.09 14.68
N LEU A 29 -1.11 47.19 15.43
CA LEU A 29 -1.97 46.07 15.78
C LEU A 29 -2.61 45.42 14.54
N ILE A 30 -3.06 46.19 13.57
CA ILE A 30 -3.63 45.69 12.33
C ILE A 30 -2.56 44.95 11.52
N ILE A 31 -1.37 45.53 11.34
CA ILE A 31 -0.27 44.92 10.57
C ILE A 31 0.20 43.63 11.22
N THR A 32 0.39 43.61 12.54
CA THR A 32 0.81 42.41 13.27
C THR A 32 -0.26 41.32 13.22
N SER A 33 -1.54 41.64 13.34
CA SER A 33 -2.65 40.71 13.24
C SER A 33 -2.74 40.08 11.84
N LEU A 34 -2.62 40.89 10.77
CA LEU A 34 -2.59 40.40 9.39
C LEU A 34 -1.40 39.49 9.15
N GLY A 35 -0.21 39.91 9.58
CA GLY A 35 1.01 39.09 9.44
C GLY A 35 0.90 37.76 10.14
N LEU A 36 0.40 37.72 11.37
CA LEU A 36 0.19 36.50 12.14
C LEU A 36 -0.82 35.56 11.46
N THR A 37 -1.93 36.12 10.98
CA THR A 37 -2.98 35.34 10.29
C THR A 37 -2.45 34.70 9.03
N LEU A 38 -1.71 35.43 8.19
CA LEU A 38 -1.09 34.88 6.97
C LEU A 38 -0.04 33.82 7.28
N TRP A 39 0.74 34.03 8.33
CA TRP A 39 1.75 33.07 8.78
C TRP A 39 1.11 31.76 9.27
N ILE A 40 0.08 31.83 10.12
CA ILE A 40 -0.67 30.66 10.61
C ILE A 40 -1.30 29.91 9.42
N TYR A 41 -1.94 30.64 8.51
CA TYR A 41 -2.56 30.03 7.34
C TYR A 41 -1.56 29.25 6.48
N SER A 42 -0.40 29.85 6.20
CA SER A 42 0.62 29.22 5.35
C SER A 42 1.38 28.08 6.05
N SER A 43 1.63 28.19 7.36
CA SER A 43 2.44 27.24 8.12
C SER A 43 1.63 26.07 8.70
N ILE A 44 0.32 26.24 8.92
CA ILE A 44 -0.50 25.22 9.59
C ILE A 44 -1.69 24.81 8.72
N VAL A 45 -2.56 25.75 8.35
CA VAL A 45 -3.84 25.42 7.70
C VAL A 45 -3.65 24.77 6.33
N LYS A 46 -2.76 25.35 5.53
CA LYS A 46 -2.50 24.85 4.16
C LYS A 46 -1.89 23.43 4.15
N PRO A 47 -0.88 23.07 4.96
CA PRO A 47 -0.38 21.70 5.07
C PRO A 47 -1.44 20.71 5.58
N LEU A 48 -2.22 21.06 6.60
CA LEU A 48 -3.28 20.19 7.14
C LEU A 48 -4.37 19.89 6.10
N ASN A 49 -4.77 20.87 5.30
CA ASN A 49 -5.72 20.64 4.20
C ASN A 49 -5.15 19.69 3.15
N LYS A 50 -3.85 19.76 2.87
CA LYS A 50 -3.20 18.83 1.95
C LYS A 50 -3.14 17.41 2.50
N LEU A 51 -2.83 17.24 3.80
CA LEU A 51 -2.90 15.94 4.47
C LEU A 51 -4.31 15.35 4.43
N LYS A 52 -5.33 16.17 4.62
CA LYS A 52 -6.73 15.74 4.49
C LYS A 52 -7.02 15.21 3.08
N LEU A 53 -6.67 15.95 2.04
CA LEU A 53 -6.84 15.51 0.64
C LEU A 53 -6.05 14.24 0.34
N ALA A 54 -4.82 14.12 0.85
CA ALA A 54 -4.01 12.93 0.71
C ALA A 54 -4.66 11.70 1.37
N THR A 55 -5.25 11.89 2.55
CA THR A 55 -5.99 10.84 3.26
C THR A 55 -7.23 10.40 2.47
N ASP A 56 -7.95 11.34 1.86
CA ASP A 56 -9.13 11.03 1.04
C ASP A 56 -8.73 10.28 -0.23
N ASN A 57 -7.62 10.65 -0.89
CA ASN A 57 -7.07 9.89 -2.02
C ASN A 57 -6.72 8.43 -1.63
N ILE A 58 -6.07 8.22 -0.48
CA ILE A 58 -5.74 6.86 -0.01
C ILE A 58 -7.01 6.04 0.24
N LYS A 59 -8.06 6.62 0.82
CA LYS A 59 -9.36 5.94 1.01
C LYS A 59 -9.98 5.49 -0.31
N GLU A 60 -9.79 6.26 -1.38
CA GLU A 60 -10.26 5.92 -2.72
C GLU A 60 -9.32 4.95 -3.47
N GLY A 61 -8.23 4.52 -2.83
CA GLY A 61 -7.24 3.63 -3.41
C GLY A 61 -6.25 4.31 -4.36
N ASN A 62 -6.33 5.64 -4.48
CA ASN A 62 -5.38 6.42 -5.26
C ASN A 62 -4.16 6.76 -4.39
N MET A 63 -3.05 6.07 -4.63
CA MET A 63 -1.78 6.30 -3.94
C MET A 63 -0.76 7.03 -4.84
N ASP A 64 -1.13 7.39 -6.09
CA ASP A 64 -0.28 8.05 -7.08
C ASP A 64 -0.39 9.58 -6.99
N PHE A 65 -0.02 10.12 -5.84
CA PHE A 65 0.11 11.56 -5.64
C PHE A 65 1.40 11.87 -4.89
N GLU A 66 1.90 13.09 -5.08
CA GLU A 66 3.09 13.57 -4.35
C GLU A 66 2.68 14.51 -3.22
N MET A 67 3.27 14.28 -2.05
CA MET A 67 3.16 15.25 -0.96
C MET A 67 4.05 16.46 -1.26
N PRO A 68 3.51 17.67 -1.14
CA PRO A 68 4.33 18.87 -1.34
C PRO A 68 5.41 18.97 -0.28
N LYS A 69 6.59 19.42 -0.69
CA LYS A 69 7.66 19.77 0.25
C LYS A 69 7.13 20.79 1.26
N VAL A 70 7.17 20.44 2.53
CA VAL A 70 6.68 21.26 3.63
C VAL A 70 7.87 21.83 4.41
N SER A 71 7.63 22.94 5.10
CA SER A 71 8.61 23.68 5.91
C SER A 71 9.24 22.80 6.99
N ASN A 72 10.43 23.16 7.44
CA ASN A 72 11.15 22.50 8.54
C ASN A 72 10.55 22.90 9.90
N ASN A 73 9.37 22.40 10.18
CA ASN A 73 8.67 22.54 11.46
C ASN A 73 7.94 21.23 11.80
N GLU A 74 7.31 21.15 12.95
CA GLU A 74 6.61 19.95 13.46
C GLU A 74 5.52 19.47 12.49
N ILE A 75 4.84 20.37 11.80
CA ILE A 75 3.85 20.02 10.77
C ILE A 75 4.54 19.42 9.53
N GLY A 76 5.74 19.91 9.21
CA GLY A 76 6.57 19.34 8.14
C GLY A 76 7.01 17.92 8.46
N ASP A 77 7.33 17.64 9.73
CA ASP A 77 7.69 16.30 10.19
C ASP A 77 6.51 15.33 10.02
N VAL A 78 5.32 15.72 10.47
CA VAL A 78 4.10 14.92 10.26
C VAL A 78 3.81 14.66 8.78
N CYS A 79 4.06 15.64 7.91
CA CYS A 79 3.90 15.42 6.46
C CYS A 79 4.92 14.43 5.88
N ARG A 80 6.16 14.41 6.41
CA ARG A 80 7.18 13.41 5.99
C ARG A 80 6.80 12.00 6.46
N ASP A 81 6.43 11.87 7.73
CA ASP A 81 6.01 10.58 8.29
C ASP A 81 4.79 10.00 7.53
N PHE A 82 3.86 10.88 7.15
CA PHE A 82 2.71 10.51 6.33
C PHE A 82 3.13 10.05 4.92
N GLU A 83 4.10 10.72 4.30
CA GLU A 83 4.64 10.32 2.99
C GLU A 83 5.36 8.96 3.07
N GLU A 84 6.16 8.72 4.10
CA GLU A 84 6.78 7.42 4.33
C GLU A 84 5.71 6.32 4.49
N MET A 85 4.68 6.58 5.27
CA MET A 85 3.55 5.66 5.41
C MET A 85 2.85 5.39 4.08
N ARG A 86 2.59 6.44 3.27
CA ARG A 86 1.98 6.30 1.94
C ARG A 86 2.80 5.40 1.02
N VAL A 87 4.14 5.59 1.00
CA VAL A 87 5.05 4.79 0.18
C VAL A 87 5.00 3.32 0.60
N VAL A 88 5.03 3.03 1.91
CA VAL A 88 4.93 1.66 2.44
C VAL A 88 3.59 1.04 2.10
N LEU A 89 2.49 1.78 2.25
CA LEU A 89 1.15 1.29 1.88
C LEU A 89 1.03 0.99 0.39
N LYS A 90 1.57 1.87 -0.47
CA LYS A 90 1.60 1.66 -1.92
C LYS A 90 2.35 0.37 -2.26
N GLN A 91 3.56 0.21 -1.72
CA GLN A 91 4.37 -0.99 -1.94
C GLN A 91 3.63 -2.26 -1.47
N SER A 92 3.04 -2.23 -0.28
CA SER A 92 2.29 -3.37 0.24
C SER A 92 1.07 -3.73 -0.62
N ALA A 93 0.38 -2.72 -1.18
CA ALA A 93 -0.73 -2.94 -2.09
C ALA A 93 -0.27 -3.56 -3.44
N GLU A 94 0.82 -3.06 -4.00
CA GLU A 94 1.44 -3.59 -5.22
C GLU A 94 1.91 -5.04 -5.03
N ASP A 95 2.59 -5.33 -3.92
CA ASP A 95 3.05 -6.68 -3.57
C ASP A 95 1.86 -7.63 -3.39
N LYS A 96 0.75 -7.16 -2.78
CA LYS A 96 -0.47 -7.96 -2.64
C LYS A 96 -1.11 -8.28 -3.99
N ILE A 97 -1.21 -7.30 -4.89
CA ILE A 97 -1.75 -7.51 -6.25
C ILE A 97 -0.89 -8.52 -7.02
N LYS A 98 0.43 -8.40 -6.90
CA LYS A 98 1.38 -9.33 -7.53
C LYS A 98 1.21 -10.74 -6.98
N SER A 99 1.17 -10.90 -5.67
CA SER A 99 0.96 -12.20 -5.01
C SER A 99 -0.38 -12.85 -5.41
N ASP A 100 -1.48 -12.07 -5.47
CA ASP A 100 -2.78 -12.56 -5.90
C ASP A 100 -2.78 -12.99 -7.39
N ALA A 101 -2.01 -12.31 -8.24
CA ALA A 101 -1.85 -12.68 -9.63
C ALA A 101 -1.05 -13.98 -9.79
N GLU A 102 0.05 -14.13 -9.05
CA GLU A 102 0.87 -15.34 -9.01
C GLU A 102 0.07 -16.56 -8.51
N GLU A 103 -0.73 -16.37 -7.45
CA GLU A 103 -1.63 -17.43 -6.94
C GLU A 103 -2.65 -17.89 -7.99
N LYS A 104 -3.30 -16.94 -8.68
CA LYS A 104 -4.24 -17.25 -9.76
C LYS A 104 -3.58 -17.97 -10.92
N GLU A 105 -2.37 -17.59 -11.28
CA GLU A 105 -1.60 -18.26 -12.33
C GLU A 105 -1.24 -19.69 -11.93
N LEU A 106 -0.81 -19.89 -10.69
CA LEU A 106 -0.51 -21.21 -10.14
C LEU A 106 -1.75 -22.12 -10.20
N ILE A 107 -2.92 -21.65 -9.73
CA ILE A 107 -4.17 -22.42 -9.77
C ILE A 107 -4.54 -22.78 -11.20
N ARG A 108 -4.37 -21.87 -12.16
CA ARG A 108 -4.63 -22.15 -13.57
C ARG A 108 -3.70 -23.23 -14.13
N ASN A 109 -2.41 -23.16 -13.83
CA ASN A 109 -1.42 -24.12 -14.31
C ASN A 109 -1.67 -25.52 -13.72
N ILE A 110 -1.93 -25.60 -12.41
CA ILE A 110 -2.30 -26.86 -11.74
C ILE A 110 -3.56 -27.47 -12.38
N SER A 111 -4.59 -26.65 -12.62
CA SER A 111 -5.83 -27.12 -13.23
C SER A 111 -5.60 -27.70 -14.62
N HIS A 112 -4.72 -27.08 -15.41
CA HIS A 112 -4.31 -27.58 -16.73
C HIS A 112 -3.55 -28.89 -16.62
N ASP A 113 -2.58 -28.98 -15.71
CA ASP A 113 -1.68 -30.12 -15.55
C ASP A 113 -2.39 -31.37 -14.97
N LEU A 114 -3.45 -31.14 -14.17
CA LEU A 114 -4.33 -32.21 -13.72
C LEU A 114 -5.32 -32.65 -14.81
N LYS A 115 -5.82 -31.72 -15.64
CA LYS A 115 -6.78 -32.04 -16.70
C LYS A 115 -6.23 -32.93 -17.76
N THR A 116 -4.95 -32.79 -18.09
CA THR A 116 -4.27 -33.58 -19.15
C THR A 116 -4.26 -35.07 -18.82
N PRO A 117 -3.71 -35.56 -17.69
CA PRO A 117 -3.73 -36.97 -17.33
C PRO A 117 -5.16 -37.47 -17.10
N LEU A 118 -6.05 -36.69 -16.54
CA LEU A 118 -7.44 -37.05 -16.32
C LEU A 118 -8.18 -37.34 -17.65
N THR A 119 -7.95 -36.50 -18.67
CA THR A 119 -8.51 -36.72 -20.01
C THR A 119 -7.98 -38.01 -20.64
N ALA A 120 -6.68 -38.31 -20.47
CA ALA A 120 -6.10 -39.56 -20.94
C ALA A 120 -6.70 -40.78 -20.22
N ILE A 121 -6.81 -40.74 -18.89
CA ILE A 121 -7.47 -41.79 -18.09
C ILE A 121 -8.88 -42.02 -18.60
N LYS A 122 -9.68 -40.96 -18.77
CA LYS A 122 -11.05 -41.06 -19.30
C LYS A 122 -11.08 -41.76 -20.66
N GLY A 123 -10.23 -41.39 -21.60
CA GLY A 123 -10.17 -42.01 -22.92
C GLY A 123 -9.80 -43.48 -22.87
N TYR A 124 -8.85 -43.89 -22.03
CA TYR A 124 -8.49 -45.32 -21.87
C TYR A 124 -9.59 -46.12 -21.19
N VAL A 125 -10.30 -45.54 -20.20
CA VAL A 125 -11.47 -46.19 -19.56
C VAL A 125 -12.61 -46.38 -20.58
N GLU A 126 -12.91 -45.36 -21.37
CA GLU A 126 -13.92 -45.43 -22.44
C GLU A 126 -13.53 -46.51 -23.48
N GLY A 127 -12.26 -46.56 -23.87
CA GLY A 127 -11.75 -47.59 -24.79
C GLY A 127 -11.83 -49.02 -24.24
N LEU A 128 -11.70 -49.20 -22.92
CA LEU A 128 -11.95 -50.52 -22.27
C LEU A 128 -13.45 -50.84 -22.27
N ARG A 129 -14.29 -49.88 -21.89
CA ARG A 129 -15.75 -50.04 -21.83
C ARG A 129 -16.35 -50.33 -23.20
N ASP A 130 -15.93 -49.67 -24.23
CA ASP A 130 -16.48 -49.73 -25.58
C ASP A 130 -15.84 -50.93 -26.41
N GLY A 131 -14.99 -51.75 -25.76
CA GLY A 131 -14.41 -52.94 -26.36
C GLY A 131 -13.31 -52.65 -27.38
N ILE A 132 -12.77 -51.45 -27.46
CA ILE A 132 -11.64 -51.06 -28.33
C ILE A 132 -10.40 -51.86 -27.95
N ALA A 133 -10.17 -52.10 -26.67
CA ALA A 133 -9.16 -52.99 -26.14
C ALA A 133 -9.66 -54.45 -26.18
N ASN A 134 -9.70 -55.03 -27.35
CA ASN A 134 -10.35 -56.31 -27.66
C ASN A 134 -9.45 -57.56 -27.44
N THR A 135 -8.20 -57.37 -26.96
CA THR A 135 -7.30 -58.47 -26.59
C THR A 135 -6.78 -58.31 -25.17
N PRO A 136 -6.42 -59.41 -24.48
CA PRO A 136 -5.86 -59.31 -23.12
C PRO A 136 -4.63 -58.42 -23.03
N GLU A 137 -3.77 -58.42 -24.03
CA GLU A 137 -2.55 -57.60 -24.08
C GLU A 137 -2.89 -56.11 -24.18
N LYS A 138 -3.88 -55.76 -25.01
CA LYS A 138 -4.36 -54.36 -25.12
C LYS A 138 -5.03 -53.87 -23.82
N GLN A 139 -5.85 -54.73 -23.19
CA GLN A 139 -6.47 -54.43 -21.90
C GLN A 139 -5.40 -54.20 -20.83
N ALA A 140 -4.41 -55.05 -20.71
CA ALA A 140 -3.31 -54.90 -19.78
C ALA A 140 -2.53 -53.60 -20.02
N LYS A 141 -2.27 -53.24 -21.28
CA LYS A 141 -1.60 -52.01 -21.66
C LYS A 141 -2.43 -50.77 -21.25
N TYR A 142 -3.75 -50.79 -21.47
CA TYR A 142 -4.62 -49.68 -21.11
C TYR A 142 -4.68 -49.51 -19.60
N ILE A 143 -4.83 -50.60 -18.83
CA ILE A 143 -4.82 -50.59 -17.38
C ILE A 143 -3.49 -50.04 -16.84
N GLN A 144 -2.36 -50.49 -17.40
CA GLN A 144 -1.03 -50.00 -16.99
C GLN A 144 -0.87 -48.50 -17.28
N THR A 145 -1.38 -48.03 -18.42
CA THR A 145 -1.33 -46.61 -18.77
C THR A 145 -2.17 -45.77 -17.81
N ILE A 146 -3.36 -46.23 -17.43
CA ILE A 146 -4.20 -45.60 -16.42
C ILE A 146 -3.45 -45.50 -15.08
N ALA A 147 -2.87 -46.62 -14.61
CA ALA A 147 -2.12 -46.66 -13.36
C ALA A 147 -0.95 -45.66 -13.36
N ASN A 148 -0.19 -45.60 -14.47
CA ASN A 148 0.89 -44.62 -14.60
C ASN A 148 0.39 -43.19 -14.53
N LYS A 149 -0.75 -42.87 -15.18
CA LYS A 149 -1.33 -41.51 -15.15
C LYS A 149 -1.86 -41.13 -13.78
N VAL A 150 -2.40 -42.08 -13.01
CA VAL A 150 -2.80 -41.85 -11.61
C VAL A 150 -1.56 -41.53 -10.76
N ASN A 151 -0.47 -42.32 -10.89
CA ASN A 151 0.76 -42.05 -10.17
C ASN A 151 1.39 -40.69 -10.54
N ASP A 152 1.28 -40.27 -11.81
CA ASP A 152 1.73 -38.94 -12.24
C ASP A 152 0.90 -37.83 -11.51
N MET A 153 -0.41 -38.03 -11.36
CA MET A 153 -1.29 -37.08 -10.64
C MET A 153 -0.99 -37.05 -9.14
N ASP A 154 -0.73 -38.18 -8.51
CA ASP A 154 -0.36 -38.23 -7.07
C ASP A 154 0.91 -37.42 -6.82
N LYS A 155 1.92 -37.49 -7.67
CA LYS A 155 3.12 -36.66 -7.54
C LYS A 155 2.83 -35.17 -7.63
N LEU A 156 1.97 -34.74 -8.57
CA LEU A 156 1.57 -33.34 -8.70
C LEU A 156 0.83 -32.85 -7.45
N ILE A 157 -0.02 -33.70 -6.85
CA ILE A 157 -0.73 -33.38 -5.61
C ILE A 157 0.25 -33.24 -4.43
N ASP A 158 1.24 -34.12 -4.35
CA ASP A 158 2.27 -34.06 -3.32
C ASP A 158 3.10 -32.77 -3.43
N GLU A 159 3.53 -32.40 -4.64
CA GLU A 159 4.24 -31.14 -4.92
C GLU A 159 3.42 -29.92 -4.51
N LEU A 160 2.13 -29.91 -4.84
CA LEU A 160 1.20 -28.85 -4.45
C LEU A 160 1.02 -28.77 -2.93
N THR A 161 0.97 -29.92 -2.26
CA THR A 161 0.84 -29.98 -0.79
C THR A 161 2.09 -29.40 -0.12
N ILE A 162 3.28 -29.68 -0.66
CA ILE A 162 4.53 -29.08 -0.16
C ILE A 162 4.51 -27.56 -0.37
N TYR A 163 4.12 -27.09 -1.56
CA TYR A 163 4.02 -25.65 -1.86
C TYR A 163 3.07 -24.96 -0.88
N SER A 164 1.87 -25.48 -0.68
CA SER A 164 0.87 -24.92 0.27
C SER A 164 1.38 -24.85 1.72
N ARG A 165 2.23 -25.81 2.12
CA ARG A 165 2.84 -25.80 3.47
C ARG A 165 3.96 -24.76 3.60
N LEU A 166 4.72 -24.53 2.53
CA LEU A 166 5.79 -23.53 2.50
C LEU A 166 5.22 -22.10 2.65
N ASP A 167 4.14 -21.80 1.94
CA ASP A 167 3.50 -20.49 1.95
C ASP A 167 2.92 -20.14 3.33
N THR A 168 2.50 -21.13 4.11
CA THR A 168 1.95 -20.92 5.46
C THR A 168 3.01 -20.85 6.58
N ASN A 169 4.30 -20.88 6.25
CA ASN A 169 5.41 -20.89 7.23
C ASN A 169 5.28 -22.02 8.29
N ARG A 170 4.58 -23.10 7.96
CA ARG A 170 4.28 -24.23 8.89
C ARG A 170 5.18 -25.45 8.71
N VAL A 171 6.20 -25.34 7.85
CA VAL A 171 7.18 -26.43 7.71
C VAL A 171 8.21 -26.29 8.83
N PRO A 172 8.29 -27.25 9.75
CA PRO A 172 9.37 -27.27 10.73
C PRO A 172 10.66 -27.65 9.99
N TYR A 173 11.48 -26.66 9.64
CA TYR A 173 12.80 -26.91 9.06
C TYR A 173 13.73 -27.44 10.14
N THR A 174 14.25 -28.65 9.96
CA THR A 174 15.36 -29.17 10.76
C THR A 174 16.63 -28.96 9.94
N PHE A 175 17.40 -27.90 10.27
CA PHE A 175 18.69 -27.67 9.64
C PHE A 175 19.72 -28.66 10.15
N VAL A 176 20.20 -29.53 9.27
CA VAL A 176 21.28 -30.47 9.57
C VAL A 176 22.54 -30.03 8.81
N ARG A 177 23.67 -29.99 9.52
CA ARG A 177 24.96 -29.79 8.84
C ARG A 177 25.25 -31.02 7.97
N CYS A 178 25.29 -30.86 6.66
CA CYS A 178 25.77 -31.87 5.72
C CYS A 178 27.09 -31.40 5.10
N ASN A 179 27.97 -32.37 4.83
CA ASN A 179 29.21 -32.12 4.13
C ASN A 179 28.90 -32.12 2.63
N VAL A 180 29.18 -31.00 1.95
CA VAL A 180 28.86 -30.82 0.52
C VAL A 180 29.68 -31.80 -0.37
N SER A 181 30.79 -32.40 0.17
CA SER A 181 31.60 -33.36 -0.54
C SER A 181 30.94 -34.78 -0.63
N ASP A 182 29.86 -35.01 0.11
CA ASP A 182 29.18 -36.30 0.20
C ASP A 182 27.93 -36.32 -0.72
N TYR A 183 27.74 -35.26 -1.50
CA TYR A 183 26.71 -35.13 -2.54
C TYR A 183 27.34 -35.00 -3.92
#